data_21d4c42b2d53e92e52c20f2578234f45
#
_entry.id   21d4c42b2d53e92e52c20f2578234f45
#
_cell.length_a   1.000
_cell.length_b   1.000
_cell.length_c   1.000
_cell.angle_alpha   90.00
_cell.angle_beta   90.00
_cell.angle_gamma   90.00
#
_symmetry.space_group_name_H-M   'P 1'
#
loop_
_entity.id
_entity.type
_entity.pdbx_description
1 polymer ?
#
loop_
_entity_poly.entity_id
_entity_poly.type
_entity_poly.pdbx_seq_one_letter_code
_entity_poly.pdbx_strand_id
1 'polypeptide(L)'
;MENENKKKLEDVMDSLAELAGSVEKVADLEKRLSKAAENSAQMAKRIESLETENEALRKDRAMLRNFRGEANAMLNGILLAIAKLKCRHPSIN
;
A
#
# COMPACT_ATOMS: atom_id res chain seq x y z
N MET A 1 -54.00 -41.09 12.53
CA MET A 1 -53.07 -41.32 11.41
C MET A 1 -52.95 -40.13 10.51
N GLU A 2 -54.01 -39.50 10.07
CA GLU A 2 -53.96 -38.29 9.22
C GLU A 2 -53.24 -37.10 9.92
N ASN A 3 -53.47 -36.93 11.22
CA ASN A 3 -52.85 -35.85 11.99
C ASN A 3 -51.34 -36.05 12.16
N GLU A 4 -50.88 -37.29 12.29
CA GLU A 4 -49.46 -37.60 12.38
C GLU A 4 -48.72 -37.35 11.06
N ASN A 5 -49.32 -37.72 9.94
CA ASN A 5 -48.80 -37.50 8.61
C ASN A 5 -48.74 -36.01 8.27
N LYS A 6 -49.77 -35.28 8.65
CA LYS A 6 -49.88 -33.85 8.47
C LYS A 6 -48.78 -33.12 9.25
N LYS A 7 -48.55 -33.52 10.51
CA LYS A 7 -47.53 -32.97 11.36
C LYS A 7 -46.11 -33.24 10.84
N LYS A 8 -45.87 -34.47 10.34
CA LYS A 8 -44.59 -34.83 9.71
C LYS A 8 -44.34 -34.01 8.46
N LEU A 9 -45.36 -33.74 7.67
CA LEU A 9 -45.25 -32.91 6.48
C LEU A 9 -44.92 -31.47 6.84
N GLU A 10 -45.59 -30.92 7.87
CA GLU A 10 -45.28 -29.56 8.36
C GLU A 10 -43.85 -29.45 8.87
N ASP A 11 -43.35 -30.45 9.61
CA ASP A 11 -41.96 -30.49 10.09
C ASP A 11 -40.96 -30.52 8.95
N VAL A 12 -41.25 -31.29 7.90
CA VAL A 12 -40.42 -31.35 6.69
C VAL A 12 -40.38 -29.99 5.98
N MET A 13 -41.56 -29.36 5.86
CA MET A 13 -41.64 -28.03 5.24
C MET A 13 -40.87 -26.97 6.02
N ASP A 14 -40.95 -27.01 7.34
CA ASP A 14 -40.17 -26.10 8.22
C ASP A 14 -38.65 -26.31 8.06
N SER A 15 -38.24 -27.59 8.01
CA SER A 15 -36.85 -27.95 7.78
C SER A 15 -36.34 -27.47 6.41
N LEU A 16 -37.15 -27.57 5.38
CA LEU A 16 -36.82 -27.08 4.04
C LEU A 16 -36.68 -25.55 4.00
N ALA A 17 -37.59 -24.87 4.71
CA ALA A 17 -37.52 -23.41 4.83
C ALA A 17 -36.24 -22.96 5.53
N GLU A 18 -35.84 -23.63 6.60
CA GLU A 18 -34.57 -23.37 7.29
C GLU A 18 -33.36 -23.62 6.38
N LEU A 19 -33.38 -24.70 5.64
CA LEU A 19 -32.34 -25.06 4.68
C LEU A 19 -32.21 -24.00 3.58
N ALA A 20 -33.36 -23.55 3.03
CA ALA A 20 -33.38 -22.50 2.01
C ALA A 20 -32.78 -21.20 2.55
N GLY A 21 -33.09 -20.82 3.80
CA GLY A 21 -32.48 -19.64 4.47
C GLY A 21 -30.97 -19.79 4.66
N SER A 22 -30.52 -21.00 5.01
CA SER A 22 -29.09 -21.29 5.14
C SER A 22 -28.35 -21.19 3.80
N VAL A 23 -28.95 -21.68 2.73
CA VAL A 23 -28.41 -21.60 1.37
C VAL A 23 -28.26 -20.13 0.93
N GLU A 24 -29.26 -19.30 1.23
CA GLU A 24 -29.19 -17.86 0.95
C GLU A 24 -28.04 -17.17 1.69
N LYS A 25 -27.84 -17.53 2.96
CA LYS A 25 -26.73 -17.00 3.77
C LYS A 25 -25.39 -17.41 3.18
N VAL A 26 -25.24 -18.66 2.74
CA VAL A 26 -24.01 -19.15 2.10
C VAL A 26 -23.74 -18.37 0.82
N ALA A 27 -24.75 -18.15 -0.01
CA ALA A 27 -24.61 -17.39 -1.25
C ALA A 27 -24.18 -15.95 -0.98
N ASP A 28 -24.74 -15.31 0.06
CA ASP A 28 -24.34 -13.97 0.48
C ASP A 28 -22.89 -13.93 0.96
N LEU A 29 -22.49 -14.91 1.76
CA LEU A 29 -21.12 -15.05 2.24
C LEU A 29 -20.13 -15.27 1.10
N GLU A 30 -20.49 -16.05 0.10
CA GLU A 30 -19.68 -16.27 -1.10
C GLU A 30 -19.46 -14.97 -1.86
N LYS A 31 -20.50 -14.15 -2.02
CA LYS A 31 -20.38 -12.83 -2.65
C LYS A 31 -19.46 -11.91 -1.87
N ARG A 32 -19.60 -11.87 -0.55
CA ARG A 32 -18.74 -11.06 0.32
C ARG A 32 -17.29 -11.50 0.25
N LEU A 33 -17.06 -12.81 0.23
CA LEU A 33 -15.72 -13.38 0.13
C LEU A 33 -15.07 -13.03 -1.22
N SER A 34 -15.82 -13.16 -2.31
CA SER A 34 -15.35 -12.80 -3.64
C SER A 34 -14.96 -11.33 -3.71
N LYS A 35 -15.79 -10.45 -3.14
CA LYS A 35 -15.54 -9.01 -3.10
C LYS A 35 -14.32 -8.67 -2.24
N ALA A 36 -14.17 -9.33 -1.10
CA ALA A 36 -13.01 -9.18 -0.23
C ALA A 36 -11.73 -9.63 -0.92
N ALA A 37 -11.79 -10.73 -1.68
CA ALA A 37 -10.65 -11.23 -2.46
C ALA A 37 -10.24 -10.24 -3.56
N GLU A 38 -11.21 -9.64 -4.27
CA GLU A 38 -10.93 -8.59 -5.25
C GLU A 38 -10.28 -7.38 -4.63
N ASN A 39 -10.82 -6.90 -3.49
CA ASN A 39 -10.26 -5.76 -2.77
C ASN A 39 -8.84 -6.05 -2.30
N SER A 40 -8.59 -7.25 -1.80
CA SER A 40 -7.28 -7.69 -1.35
C SER A 40 -6.27 -7.71 -2.51
N ALA A 41 -6.69 -8.20 -3.69
CA ALA A 41 -5.85 -8.21 -4.89
C ALA A 41 -5.51 -6.78 -5.35
N GLN A 42 -6.49 -5.86 -5.31
CA GLN A 42 -6.27 -4.45 -5.65
C GLN A 42 -5.31 -3.78 -4.67
N MET A 43 -5.47 -4.06 -3.39
CA MET A 43 -4.56 -3.56 -2.35
C MET A 43 -3.13 -4.04 -2.56
N ALA A 44 -2.94 -5.32 -2.90
CA ALA A 44 -1.65 -5.90 -3.19
C ALA A 44 -0.96 -5.18 -4.36
N LYS A 45 -1.71 -4.87 -5.42
CA LYS A 45 -1.21 -4.10 -6.56
C LYS A 45 -0.80 -2.68 -6.17
N ARG A 46 -1.60 -2.03 -5.33
CA ARG A 46 -1.27 -0.69 -4.82
C ARG A 46 -0.01 -0.69 -3.98
N ILE A 47 0.14 -1.68 -3.12
CA ILE A 47 1.35 -1.85 -2.29
C ILE A 47 2.58 -2.01 -3.19
N GLU A 48 2.51 -2.87 -4.20
CA GLU A 48 3.60 -3.07 -5.14
C GLU A 48 3.97 -1.78 -5.89
N SER A 49 2.95 -1.04 -6.35
CA SER A 49 3.14 0.25 -7.01
C SER A 49 3.81 1.27 -6.08
N LEU A 50 3.34 1.36 -4.82
CA LEU A 50 3.91 2.27 -3.83
C LEU A 50 5.34 1.89 -3.45
N GLU A 51 5.65 0.61 -3.36
CA GLU A 51 7.01 0.14 -3.11
C GLU A 51 7.96 0.54 -4.22
N THR A 52 7.51 0.44 -5.48
CA THR A 52 8.28 0.86 -6.65
C THR A 52 8.52 2.37 -6.63
N GLU A 53 7.48 3.16 -6.34
CA GLU A 53 7.62 4.62 -6.22
C GLU A 53 8.56 5.00 -5.08
N ASN A 54 8.45 4.34 -3.94
CA ASN A 54 9.32 4.60 -2.79
C ASN A 54 10.78 4.31 -3.12
N GLU A 55 11.05 3.23 -3.84
CA GLU A 55 12.41 2.90 -4.28
C GLU A 55 12.97 3.96 -5.22
N ALA A 56 12.16 4.42 -6.17
CA ALA A 56 12.56 5.50 -7.08
C ALA A 56 12.84 6.80 -6.31
N LEU A 57 12.00 7.14 -5.33
CA LEU A 57 12.20 8.34 -4.50
C LEU A 57 13.45 8.24 -3.62
N ARG A 58 13.76 7.06 -3.11
CA ARG A 58 15.00 6.83 -2.35
C ARG A 58 16.24 7.05 -3.20
N LYS A 59 16.22 6.57 -4.44
CA LYS A 59 17.30 6.77 -5.40
C LYS A 59 17.49 8.24 -5.72
N ASP A 60 16.39 8.95 -6.00
CA ASP A 60 16.42 10.39 -6.27
C ASP A 60 16.96 11.17 -5.09
N ARG A 61 16.54 10.81 -3.90
CA ARG A 61 17.01 11.44 -2.65
C ARG A 61 18.51 11.22 -2.45
N ALA A 62 19.00 10.02 -2.74
CA ALA A 62 20.43 9.70 -2.65
C ALA A 62 21.23 10.53 -3.66
N MET A 63 20.75 10.65 -4.89
CA MET A 63 21.36 11.48 -5.93
C MET A 63 21.43 12.95 -5.51
N LEU A 64 20.34 13.49 -4.96
CA LEU A 64 20.30 14.87 -4.49
C LEU A 64 21.27 15.12 -3.34
N ARG A 65 21.40 14.18 -2.42
CA ARG A 65 22.38 14.26 -1.34
C ARG A 65 23.82 14.30 -1.85
N ASN A 66 24.14 13.43 -2.81
CA ASN A 66 25.46 13.38 -3.43
C ASN A 66 25.75 14.66 -4.17
N PHE A 67 24.81 15.15 -4.97
CA PHE A 67 24.94 16.42 -5.68
C PHE A 67 25.17 17.60 -4.72
N ARG A 68 24.40 17.64 -3.65
CA ARG A 68 24.54 18.68 -2.61
C ARG A 68 25.90 18.61 -1.92
N GLY A 69 26.39 17.41 -1.63
CA GLY A 69 27.70 17.20 -1.04
C GLY A 69 28.83 17.68 -1.97
N GLU A 70 28.74 17.35 -3.26
CA GLU A 70 29.71 17.81 -4.27
C GLU A 70 29.69 19.32 -4.43
N ALA A 71 28.49 19.91 -4.49
CA ALA A 71 28.35 21.36 -4.60
C ALA A 71 28.94 22.07 -3.38
N ASN A 72 28.74 21.57 -2.18
CA ASN A 72 29.29 22.11 -0.94
C ASN A 72 30.82 21.98 -0.94
N ALA A 73 31.36 20.86 -1.38
CA ALA A 73 32.81 20.65 -1.47
C ALA A 73 33.47 21.62 -2.45
N MET A 74 32.86 21.85 -3.60
CA MET A 74 33.32 22.82 -4.59
C MET A 74 33.29 24.23 -4.02
N LEU A 75 32.22 24.62 -3.37
CA LEU A 75 32.07 25.94 -2.76
C LEU A 75 33.14 26.16 -1.68
N ASN A 76 33.35 25.18 -0.83
CA ASN A 76 34.41 25.26 0.21
C ASN A 76 35.81 25.38 -0.40
N GLY A 77 36.04 24.64 -1.49
CA GLY A 77 37.29 24.74 -2.23
C GLY A 77 37.53 26.13 -2.79
N ILE A 78 36.50 26.74 -3.35
CA ILE A 78 36.55 28.11 -3.88
C ILE A 78 36.84 29.11 -2.75
N LEU A 79 36.15 29.00 -1.63
CA LEU A 79 36.33 29.87 -0.47
C LEU A 79 37.76 29.78 0.11
N LEU A 80 38.31 28.57 0.17
CA LEU A 80 39.71 28.36 0.60
C LEU A 80 40.70 28.99 -0.37
N ALA A 81 40.48 28.84 -1.68
CA ALA A 81 41.33 29.45 -2.69
C ALA A 81 41.31 30.98 -2.58
N ILE A 82 40.17 31.60 -2.37
CA ILE A 82 40.03 33.03 -2.16
C ILE A 82 40.80 33.47 -0.89
N ALA A 83 40.64 32.73 0.19
CA ALA A 83 41.33 33.02 1.44
C ALA A 83 42.88 32.98 1.27
N LYS A 84 43.38 31.99 0.53
CA LYS A 84 44.82 31.88 0.23
C LYS A 84 45.31 33.03 -0.63
N LEU A 85 44.53 33.48 -1.61
CA LEU A 85 44.86 34.63 -2.42
C LEU A 85 44.92 35.90 -1.59
N LYS A 86 43.99 36.11 -0.69
CA LYS A 86 44.00 37.26 0.22
C LYS A 86 45.22 37.26 1.14
N CYS A 87 45.65 36.09 1.60
CA CYS A 87 46.88 35.98 2.43
C CYS A 87 48.16 36.28 1.64
N ARG A 88 48.20 35.89 0.35
CA ARG A 88 49.38 36.14 -0.51
C ARG A 88 49.45 37.57 -1.01
N HIS A 89 48.32 38.23 -1.18
CA HIS A 89 48.22 39.57 -1.73
C HIS A 89 47.38 40.47 -0.82
N PRO A 90 47.92 40.90 0.33
CA PRO A 90 47.16 41.73 1.27
C PRO A 90 46.69 43.06 0.68
N SER A 91 47.36 43.57 -0.36
CA SER A 91 46.97 44.78 -1.08
C SER A 91 45.69 44.70 -1.86
N ILE A 92 45.14 43.50 -2.05
CA ILE A 92 43.88 43.29 -2.78
C ILE A 92 42.65 43.57 -1.88
N ASN A 93 42.83 43.62 -0.60
CA ASN A 93 41.74 43.93 0.33
C ASN A 93 41.33 45.43 0.19
#